data_f64c793dbb3ae25da977df9d522c2f81
#
_entry.id   f64c793dbb3ae25da977df9d522c2f81
#
_cell.length_a   1.000
_cell.length_b   1.000
_cell.length_c   1.000
_cell.angle_alpha   90.00
_cell.angle_beta   90.00
_cell.angle_gamma   90.00
#
_symmetry.space_group_name_H-M   'P 1'
#
loop_
_entity.id
_entity.type
_entity.pdbx_description
1 polymer ?
#
loop_
_entity_poly.entity_id
_entity_poly.type
_entity_poly.pdbx_seq_one_letter_code
_entity_poly.pdbx_strand_id
1 'polypeptide(L)'
;MAKERIGIMGGTFNPVHQGHVDMARAAAAQENLDKVLFLPTGNPPHKHEGVVDAEDRYRMVASAIAQEPAMVPSRLELERSGVIYTVDTLTLLKEKYPKAQFYYVIGADTLMELKHWRNYEKVLTLCTFLVCPRMGSASPLEMENERKRLTEMGGSFTYIRMQPVDTASTQIRQALALGKEPELLPPVVMEYIRVCGLYGVESRLHLGRTWLGQLWEALSLKRFAHSLGVAFTARRLALL
;
A
#
# COMPACT_ATOMS: atom_id res chain seq x y z
N MET A 1 27.02 -12.38 -9.28
CA MET A 1 25.57 -12.62 -9.13
C MET A 1 24.85 -11.28 -9.26
N ALA A 2 23.74 -11.22 -9.99
CA ALA A 2 22.92 -10.01 -10.06
C ALA A 2 22.43 -9.62 -8.66
N LYS A 3 22.29 -8.31 -8.39
CA LYS A 3 21.75 -7.84 -7.11
C LYS A 3 20.24 -8.06 -7.08
N GLU A 4 19.69 -8.52 -5.96
CA GLU A 4 18.26 -8.63 -5.76
C GLU A 4 17.60 -7.23 -5.88
N ARG A 5 16.51 -7.12 -6.66
CA ARG A 5 15.80 -5.87 -6.95
C ARG A 5 14.49 -5.86 -6.16
N ILE A 6 14.45 -5.10 -5.07
CA ILE A 6 13.33 -5.10 -4.13
C ILE A 6 12.56 -3.79 -4.26
N GLY A 7 11.29 -3.89 -4.67
CA GLY A 7 10.32 -2.79 -4.61
C GLY A 7 9.81 -2.58 -3.19
N ILE A 8 9.47 -1.36 -2.86
CA ILE A 8 8.84 -0.96 -1.60
C ILE A 8 7.60 -0.14 -1.93
N MET A 9 6.45 -0.59 -1.49
CA MET A 9 5.20 0.14 -1.49
C MET A 9 4.83 0.46 -0.04
N GLY A 10 5.26 1.62 0.44
CA GLY A 10 4.92 2.12 1.77
C GLY A 10 3.64 2.94 1.75
N GLY A 11 2.87 2.89 2.82
CA GLY A 11 1.67 3.71 2.94
C GLY A 11 0.80 3.37 4.14
N THR A 12 -0.13 4.26 4.45
CA THR A 12 -1.09 4.00 5.53
C THR A 12 -2.07 2.88 5.16
N PHE A 13 -2.44 2.76 3.88
CA PHE A 13 -3.41 1.78 3.36
C PHE A 13 -4.72 1.76 4.17
N ASN A 14 -5.41 2.89 4.21
CA ASN A 14 -6.61 3.09 5.02
C ASN A 14 -7.88 3.38 4.19
N PRO A 15 -8.39 2.38 3.41
CA PRO A 15 -7.85 1.06 3.13
C PRO A 15 -6.87 1.01 1.94
N VAL A 16 -6.24 -0.14 1.74
CA VAL A 16 -5.61 -0.50 0.45
C VAL A 16 -6.68 -0.55 -0.64
N HIS A 17 -6.30 -0.15 -1.87
CA HIS A 17 -7.20 -0.18 -3.03
C HIS A 17 -6.46 -0.63 -4.29
N GLN A 18 -7.22 -0.90 -5.36
CA GLN A 18 -6.70 -1.44 -6.60
C GLN A 18 -5.56 -0.59 -7.19
N GLY A 19 -5.65 0.75 -7.09
CA GLY A 19 -4.58 1.64 -7.54
C GLY A 19 -3.22 1.35 -6.90
N HIS A 20 -3.16 0.97 -5.61
CA HIS A 20 -1.90 0.58 -4.98
C HIS A 20 -1.34 -0.72 -5.59
N VAL A 21 -2.20 -1.69 -5.85
CA VAL A 21 -1.82 -2.98 -6.44
C VAL A 21 -1.33 -2.77 -7.88
N ASP A 22 -2.02 -1.93 -8.66
CA ASP A 22 -1.67 -1.66 -10.06
C ASP A 22 -0.35 -0.89 -10.18
N MET A 23 -0.11 0.09 -9.29
CA MET A 23 1.18 0.79 -9.21
C MET A 23 2.33 -0.19 -8.93
N ALA A 24 2.17 -1.07 -7.94
CA ALA A 24 3.18 -2.07 -7.60
C ALA A 24 3.41 -3.07 -8.74
N ARG A 25 2.35 -3.51 -9.43
CA ARG A 25 2.43 -4.43 -10.57
C ARG A 25 3.15 -3.79 -11.75
N ALA A 26 2.81 -2.55 -12.12
CA ALA A 26 3.45 -1.82 -13.20
C ALA A 26 4.94 -1.57 -12.91
N ALA A 27 5.25 -1.15 -11.68
CA ALA A 27 6.62 -0.96 -11.22
C ALA A 27 7.44 -2.26 -11.26
N ALA A 28 6.88 -3.37 -10.76
CA ALA A 28 7.55 -4.67 -10.78
C ALA A 28 7.85 -5.14 -12.20
N ALA A 29 6.90 -4.99 -13.11
CA ALA A 29 7.06 -5.40 -14.51
C ALA A 29 8.09 -4.52 -15.25
N GLN A 30 8.01 -3.18 -15.13
CA GLN A 30 8.90 -2.28 -15.85
C GLN A 30 10.35 -2.38 -15.36
N GLU A 31 10.56 -2.50 -14.06
CA GLU A 31 11.88 -2.50 -13.44
C GLU A 31 12.40 -3.93 -13.15
N ASN A 32 11.70 -4.97 -13.59
CA ASN A 32 12.08 -6.37 -13.34
C ASN A 32 12.41 -6.60 -11.86
N LEU A 33 11.48 -6.19 -10.96
CA LEU A 33 11.68 -6.39 -9.53
C LEU A 33 11.45 -7.85 -9.15
N ASP A 34 12.31 -8.40 -8.32
CA ASP A 34 12.17 -9.78 -7.83
C ASP A 34 10.99 -9.90 -6.86
N LYS A 35 10.72 -8.84 -6.10
CA LYS A 35 9.55 -8.72 -5.22
C LYS A 35 9.23 -7.26 -4.89
N VAL A 36 7.99 -7.00 -4.47
CA VAL A 36 7.54 -5.72 -3.92
C VAL A 36 7.04 -5.93 -2.50
N LEU A 37 7.68 -5.30 -1.52
CA LEU A 37 7.27 -5.32 -0.13
C LEU A 37 6.18 -4.26 0.09
N PHE A 38 5.00 -4.69 0.49
CA PHE A 38 3.95 -3.79 0.98
C PHE A 38 4.16 -3.53 2.47
N LEU A 39 4.41 -2.28 2.84
CA LEU A 39 4.73 -1.84 4.19
C LEU A 39 3.60 -0.95 4.74
N PRO A 40 2.56 -1.51 5.36
CA PRO A 40 1.59 -0.71 6.09
C PRO A 40 2.27 0.03 7.23
N THR A 41 2.07 1.35 7.30
CA THR A 41 2.62 2.17 8.38
C THR A 41 2.05 1.73 9.74
N GLY A 42 2.91 1.38 10.69
CA GLY A 42 2.50 0.96 12.02
C GLY A 42 1.82 2.09 12.78
N ASN A 43 2.58 3.11 13.14
CA ASN A 43 2.08 4.30 13.83
C ASN A 43 2.42 5.54 12.98
N PRO A 44 1.51 6.01 12.11
CA PRO A 44 1.78 7.14 11.24
C PRO A 44 2.07 8.40 12.09
N PRO A 45 3.05 9.25 11.70
CA PRO A 45 3.42 10.45 12.44
C PRO A 45 2.28 11.46 12.56
N HIS A 46 1.33 11.38 11.64
CA HIS A 46 0.11 12.16 11.66
C HIS A 46 -1.07 11.21 11.94
N LYS A 47 -1.38 10.98 13.22
CA LYS A 47 -2.62 10.30 13.61
C LYS A 47 -3.80 11.16 13.18
N HIS A 48 -4.38 10.82 12.04
CA HIS A 48 -5.65 11.39 11.64
C HIS A 48 -6.77 10.56 12.28
N GLU A 49 -7.79 11.24 12.78
CA GLU A 49 -9.07 10.62 13.13
C GLU A 49 -9.54 9.75 11.95
N GLY A 50 -10.05 8.55 12.25
CA GLY A 50 -10.55 7.63 11.23
C GLY A 50 -9.52 6.68 10.61
N VAL A 51 -8.28 6.62 11.12
CA VAL A 51 -7.34 5.54 10.75
C VAL A 51 -7.66 4.29 11.56
N VAL A 52 -8.02 3.21 10.85
CA VAL A 52 -8.29 1.92 11.50
C VAL A 52 -7.00 1.26 11.99
N ASP A 53 -7.16 0.27 12.87
CA ASP A 53 -6.06 -0.45 13.51
C ASP A 53 -5.02 -0.95 12.49
N ALA A 54 -3.75 -0.94 12.89
CA ALA A 54 -2.63 -1.32 12.02
C ALA A 54 -2.73 -2.79 11.57
N GLU A 55 -3.23 -3.67 12.44
CA GLU A 55 -3.43 -5.08 12.12
C GLU A 55 -4.55 -5.27 11.10
N ASP A 56 -5.66 -4.53 11.20
CA ASP A 56 -6.72 -4.55 10.19
C ASP A 56 -6.18 -4.08 8.83
N ARG A 57 -5.37 -3.02 8.81
CA ARG A 57 -4.76 -2.51 7.57
C ARG A 57 -3.79 -3.51 6.94
N TYR A 58 -2.98 -4.17 7.77
CA TYR A 58 -2.09 -5.24 7.32
C TYR A 58 -2.87 -6.41 6.71
N ARG A 59 -3.93 -6.89 7.38
CA ARG A 59 -4.77 -7.99 6.88
C ARG A 59 -5.48 -7.65 5.58
N MET A 60 -5.96 -6.41 5.45
CA MET A 60 -6.52 -5.91 4.19
C MET A 60 -5.47 -5.90 3.06
N VAL A 61 -4.27 -5.39 3.32
CA VAL A 61 -3.16 -5.40 2.35
C VAL A 61 -2.81 -6.82 1.96
N ALA A 62 -2.57 -7.69 2.93
CA ALA A 62 -2.21 -9.08 2.68
C ALA A 62 -3.27 -9.80 1.84
N SER A 63 -4.56 -9.59 2.13
CA SER A 63 -5.67 -10.17 1.36
C SER A 63 -5.72 -9.64 -0.07
N ALA A 64 -5.50 -8.33 -0.26
CA ALA A 64 -5.53 -7.69 -1.58
C ALA A 64 -4.45 -8.23 -2.53
N ILE A 65 -3.28 -8.55 -1.99
CA ILE A 65 -2.12 -9.01 -2.78
C ILE A 65 -1.91 -10.53 -2.76
N ALA A 66 -2.80 -11.30 -2.13
CA ALA A 66 -2.62 -12.74 -1.92
C ALA A 66 -2.45 -13.56 -3.22
N GLN A 67 -2.93 -13.05 -4.35
CA GLN A 67 -2.83 -13.68 -5.67
C GLN A 67 -1.69 -13.09 -6.53
N GLU A 68 -0.95 -12.12 -6.03
CA GLU A 68 0.15 -11.45 -6.74
C GLU A 68 1.49 -12.11 -6.40
N PRO A 69 2.13 -12.87 -7.32
CA PRO A 69 3.29 -13.69 -6.99
C PRO A 69 4.50 -12.90 -6.50
N ALA A 70 4.67 -11.68 -7.02
CA ALA A 70 5.81 -10.82 -6.69
C ALA A 70 5.52 -9.87 -5.51
N MET A 71 4.31 -9.88 -4.91
CA MET A 71 3.95 -8.97 -3.84
C MET A 71 3.98 -9.68 -2.48
N VAL A 72 4.62 -9.05 -1.52
CA VAL A 72 4.83 -9.62 -0.18
C VAL A 72 4.37 -8.62 0.88
N PRO A 73 3.39 -8.97 1.73
CA PRO A 73 3.02 -8.13 2.85
C PRO A 73 4.11 -8.19 3.92
N SER A 74 4.50 -7.04 4.47
CA SER A 74 5.56 -6.95 5.46
C SER A 74 5.08 -6.29 6.74
N ARG A 75 5.41 -6.88 7.87
CA ARG A 75 5.11 -6.37 9.22
C ARG A 75 6.19 -5.42 9.76
N LEU A 76 7.20 -5.12 8.96
CA LEU A 76 8.42 -4.42 9.40
C LEU A 76 8.15 -3.13 10.18
N GLU A 77 7.12 -2.37 9.80
CA GLU A 77 6.74 -1.15 10.51
C GLU A 77 5.73 -1.40 11.64
N LEU A 78 4.92 -2.47 11.57
CA LEU A 78 3.98 -2.83 12.62
C LEU A 78 4.67 -3.33 13.89
N GLU A 79 5.82 -3.97 13.75
CA GLU A 79 6.61 -4.56 14.85
C GLU A 79 7.47 -3.52 15.57
N ARG A 80 7.45 -2.27 15.12
CA ARG A 80 8.22 -1.17 15.71
C ARG A 80 7.35 -0.26 16.54
N SER A 81 7.85 0.16 17.69
CA SER A 81 7.22 1.15 18.55
C SER A 81 7.60 2.59 18.15
N GLY A 82 6.72 3.54 18.46
CA GLY A 82 6.95 4.96 18.21
C GLY A 82 6.65 5.41 16.77
N VAL A 83 7.06 6.62 16.45
CA VAL A 83 6.89 7.20 15.11
C VAL A 83 7.97 6.64 14.20
N ILE A 84 7.55 6.11 13.05
CA ILE A 84 8.43 5.47 12.07
C ILE A 84 8.55 6.38 10.84
N TYR A 85 9.78 6.66 10.44
CA TYR A 85 10.07 7.45 9.25
C TYR A 85 10.68 6.59 8.16
N THR A 86 10.47 6.97 6.90
CA THR A 86 10.97 6.24 5.72
C THR A 86 12.49 6.05 5.76
N VAL A 87 13.24 7.02 6.27
CA VAL A 87 14.71 6.90 6.41
C VAL A 87 15.11 5.75 7.32
N ASP A 88 14.38 5.53 8.40
CA ASP A 88 14.66 4.45 9.35
C ASP A 88 14.30 3.08 8.75
N THR A 89 13.16 3.02 8.07
CA THR A 89 12.69 1.81 7.36
C THR A 89 13.67 1.39 6.27
N LEU A 90 14.14 2.33 5.43
CA LEU A 90 15.11 2.05 4.38
C LEU A 90 16.48 1.64 4.94
N THR A 91 16.93 2.27 6.03
CA THR A 91 18.17 1.90 6.70
C THR A 91 18.10 0.46 7.20
N LEU A 92 17.02 0.10 7.89
CA LEU A 92 16.81 -1.27 8.37
C LEU A 92 16.71 -2.31 7.24
N LEU A 93 16.05 -1.95 6.13
CA LEU A 93 16.00 -2.83 4.95
C LEU A 93 17.39 -3.03 4.33
N LYS A 94 18.23 -1.99 4.30
CA LYS A 94 19.64 -2.11 3.85
C LYS A 94 20.46 -3.06 4.72
N GLU A 95 20.23 -3.05 6.03
CA GLU A 95 20.88 -3.98 6.98
C GLU A 95 20.39 -5.42 6.75
N LYS A 96 19.07 -5.59 6.57
CA LYS A 96 18.46 -6.92 6.35
C LYS A 96 18.80 -7.52 4.98
N TYR A 97 18.96 -6.67 3.96
CA TYR A 97 19.25 -7.08 2.58
C TYR A 97 20.46 -6.30 2.03
N PRO A 98 21.69 -6.51 2.54
CA PRO A 98 22.84 -5.64 2.25
C PRO A 98 23.29 -5.65 0.78
N LYS A 99 22.91 -6.67 0.02
CA LYS A 99 23.23 -6.80 -1.40
C LYS A 99 22.10 -6.35 -2.33
N ALA A 100 20.91 -6.00 -1.79
CA ALA A 100 19.77 -5.63 -2.60
C ALA A 100 19.86 -4.18 -3.10
N GLN A 101 19.20 -3.94 -4.24
CA GLN A 101 18.83 -2.61 -4.72
C GLN A 101 17.37 -2.35 -4.36
N PHE A 102 17.10 -1.17 -3.80
CA PHE A 102 15.76 -0.78 -3.40
C PHE A 102 15.13 0.21 -4.36
N TYR A 103 13.86 0.00 -4.63
CA TYR A 103 13.01 0.80 -5.50
C TYR A 103 11.76 1.22 -4.74
N TYR A 104 11.60 2.51 -4.45
CA TYR A 104 10.45 3.00 -3.68
C TYR A 104 9.36 3.50 -4.61
N VAL A 105 8.20 2.83 -4.61
CA VAL A 105 7.06 3.17 -5.47
C VAL A 105 6.27 4.30 -4.82
N ILE A 106 6.11 5.41 -5.54
CA ILE A 106 5.37 6.60 -5.08
C ILE A 106 4.41 7.09 -6.16
N GLY A 107 3.37 7.79 -5.74
CA GLY A 107 2.56 8.59 -6.65
C GLY A 107 3.25 9.90 -7.02
N ALA A 108 2.85 10.51 -8.12
CA ALA A 108 3.38 11.79 -8.58
C ALA A 108 3.15 12.93 -7.58
N ASP A 109 2.07 12.88 -6.79
CA ASP A 109 1.80 13.79 -5.67
C ASP A 109 2.87 13.69 -4.58
N THR A 110 3.32 12.49 -4.26
CA THR A 110 4.37 12.24 -3.26
C THR A 110 5.73 12.77 -3.70
N LEU A 111 6.03 12.80 -5.01
CA LEU A 111 7.27 13.39 -5.52
C LEU A 111 7.43 14.85 -5.06
N MET A 112 6.35 15.62 -5.10
CA MET A 112 6.33 17.04 -4.69
C MET A 112 6.51 17.21 -3.18
N GLU A 113 6.13 16.19 -2.40
CA GLU A 113 6.18 16.19 -0.93
C GLU A 113 7.47 15.58 -0.35
N LEU A 114 8.34 14.98 -1.16
CA LEU A 114 9.58 14.32 -0.69
C LEU A 114 10.45 15.22 0.15
N LYS A 115 10.53 16.51 -0.18
CA LYS A 115 11.30 17.54 0.57
C LYS A 115 10.84 17.71 2.03
N HIS A 116 9.62 17.30 2.36
CA HIS A 116 9.07 17.37 3.72
C HIS A 116 9.32 16.08 4.51
N TRP A 117 9.90 15.04 3.89
CA TRP A 117 10.23 13.82 4.60
C TRP A 117 11.43 14.03 5.53
N ARG A 118 11.37 13.41 6.69
CA ARG A 118 12.48 13.47 7.64
C ARG A 118 13.77 12.93 7.01
N ASN A 119 14.84 13.71 7.07
CA ASN A 119 16.13 13.39 6.46
C ASN A 119 16.02 12.96 5.00
N TYR A 120 15.19 13.67 4.22
CA TYR A 120 14.90 13.31 2.83
C TYR A 120 16.16 13.21 1.95
N GLU A 121 17.18 14.04 2.21
CA GLU A 121 18.46 13.95 1.51
C GLU A 121 19.11 12.57 1.66
N LYS A 122 19.09 12.00 2.88
CA LYS A 122 19.55 10.63 3.10
C LYS A 122 18.62 9.61 2.40
N VAL A 123 17.32 9.82 2.44
CA VAL A 123 16.34 8.95 1.77
C VAL A 123 16.62 8.86 0.27
N LEU A 124 16.96 10.00 -0.39
CA LEU A 124 17.31 10.06 -1.81
C LEU A 124 18.46 9.13 -2.20
N THR A 125 19.40 8.88 -1.30
CA THR A 125 20.58 8.02 -1.56
C THR A 125 20.35 6.55 -1.26
N LEU A 126 19.22 6.19 -0.61
CA LEU A 126 18.97 4.82 -0.14
C LEU A 126 18.21 3.96 -1.16
N CYS A 127 17.48 4.59 -2.10
CA CYS A 127 16.67 3.86 -3.09
C CYS A 127 16.54 4.65 -4.39
N THR A 128 16.07 3.97 -5.43
CA THR A 128 15.55 4.61 -6.65
C THR A 128 14.04 4.81 -6.49
N PHE A 129 13.52 6.00 -6.76
CA PHE A 129 12.09 6.26 -6.72
C PHE A 129 11.43 5.91 -8.04
N LEU A 130 10.35 5.12 -7.96
CA LEU A 130 9.50 4.76 -9.08
C LEU A 130 8.23 5.61 -9.01
N VAL A 131 8.14 6.61 -9.88
CA VAL A 131 7.09 7.62 -9.87
C VAL A 131 5.94 7.16 -10.77
N CYS A 132 4.80 6.85 -10.17
CA CYS A 132 3.58 6.46 -10.89
C CYS A 132 2.70 7.69 -11.15
N PRO A 133 2.11 7.82 -12.37
CA PRO A 133 1.22 8.91 -12.70
C PRO A 133 -0.05 8.87 -11.82
N ARG A 134 -0.55 10.05 -11.45
CA ARG A 134 -1.76 10.21 -10.65
C ARG A 134 -2.56 11.39 -11.15
N MET A 135 -3.90 11.25 -11.17
CA MET A 135 -4.79 12.35 -11.54
C MET A 135 -4.72 13.48 -10.51
N GLY A 136 -4.75 14.73 -10.99
CA GLY A 136 -4.74 15.91 -10.12
C GLY A 136 -3.41 16.21 -9.42
N SER A 137 -2.31 15.57 -9.83
CA SER A 137 -0.96 15.93 -9.38
C SER A 137 -0.49 17.25 -10.02
N ALA A 138 0.68 17.74 -9.61
CA ALA A 138 1.31 18.92 -10.20
C ALA A 138 1.46 18.78 -11.73
N SER A 139 1.63 19.89 -12.41
CA SER A 139 1.84 19.89 -13.88
C SER A 139 3.10 19.11 -14.26
N PRO A 140 3.19 18.57 -15.49
CA PRO A 140 4.38 17.87 -15.94
C PRO A 140 5.67 18.69 -15.81
N LEU A 141 5.59 20.01 -16.01
CA LEU A 141 6.72 20.90 -15.86
C LEU A 141 7.18 21.03 -14.42
N GLU A 142 6.26 21.20 -13.49
CA GLU A 142 6.57 21.28 -12.06
C GLU A 142 7.18 19.97 -11.54
N MET A 143 6.63 18.83 -11.93
CA MET A 143 7.17 17.52 -11.60
C MET A 143 8.59 17.32 -12.15
N GLU A 144 8.84 17.73 -13.38
CA GLU A 144 10.16 17.59 -14.00
C GLU A 144 11.19 18.52 -13.35
N ASN A 145 10.81 19.74 -12.99
CA ASN A 145 11.66 20.67 -12.24
C ASN A 145 12.03 20.12 -10.86
N GLU A 146 11.06 19.59 -10.11
CA GLU A 146 11.31 18.99 -8.82
C GLU A 146 12.17 17.72 -8.93
N ARG A 147 11.90 16.86 -9.91
CA ARG A 147 12.74 15.69 -10.19
C ARG A 147 14.20 16.10 -10.45
N LYS A 148 14.45 17.13 -11.29
CA LYS A 148 15.81 17.63 -11.57
C LYS A 148 16.48 18.11 -10.30
N ARG A 149 15.80 18.94 -9.51
CA ARG A 149 16.30 19.45 -8.22
C ARG A 149 16.71 18.32 -7.28
N LEU A 150 15.82 17.31 -7.12
CA LEU A 150 16.11 16.18 -6.25
C LEU A 150 17.20 15.25 -6.82
N THR A 151 17.36 15.20 -8.15
CA THR A 151 18.44 14.44 -8.80
C THR A 151 19.81 15.11 -8.55
N GLU A 152 19.90 16.43 -8.62
CA GLU A 152 21.10 17.19 -8.26
C GLU A 152 21.53 16.97 -6.82
N MET A 153 20.58 16.63 -5.93
CA MET A 153 20.81 16.27 -4.53
C MET A 153 21.14 14.77 -4.33
N GLY A 154 21.34 14.00 -5.43
CA GLY A 154 21.73 12.60 -5.40
C GLY A 154 20.58 11.60 -5.49
N GLY A 155 19.36 12.05 -5.74
CA GLY A 155 18.20 11.16 -5.95
C GLY A 155 18.18 10.49 -7.32
N SER A 156 17.63 9.29 -7.39
CA SER A 156 17.39 8.55 -8.63
C SER A 156 15.89 8.33 -8.84
N PHE A 157 15.39 8.64 -10.04
CA PHE A 157 13.96 8.63 -10.35
C PHE A 157 13.69 7.96 -11.69
N THR A 158 12.67 7.08 -11.74
CA THR A 158 12.14 6.48 -12.97
C THR A 158 10.64 6.69 -13.01
N TYR A 159 10.12 7.21 -14.12
CA TYR A 159 8.67 7.29 -14.33
C TYR A 159 8.12 5.94 -14.81
N ILE A 160 7.06 5.47 -14.16
CA ILE A 160 6.39 4.22 -14.49
C ILE A 160 5.31 4.47 -15.54
N ARG A 161 5.31 3.66 -16.59
CA ARG A 161 4.33 3.71 -17.69
C ARG A 161 3.08 2.94 -17.30
N MET A 162 2.05 3.66 -16.93
CA MET A 162 0.73 3.09 -16.60
C MET A 162 -0.35 4.16 -16.75
N GLN A 163 -1.61 3.75 -16.77
CA GLN A 163 -2.71 4.71 -16.70
C GLN A 163 -2.70 5.44 -15.34
N PRO A 164 -2.97 6.74 -15.30
CA PRO A 164 -3.03 7.49 -14.06
C PRO A 164 -4.04 6.89 -13.08
N VAL A 165 -3.64 6.76 -11.82
CA VAL A 165 -4.54 6.30 -10.76
C VAL A 165 -5.46 7.46 -10.35
N ASP A 166 -6.77 7.25 -10.51
CA ASP A 166 -7.83 8.21 -10.14
C ASP A 166 -8.58 7.74 -8.90
N THR A 167 -7.85 7.42 -7.85
CA THR A 167 -8.47 6.99 -6.58
C THR A 167 -7.57 7.29 -5.40
N ALA A 168 -8.18 7.74 -4.31
CA ALA A 168 -7.54 7.89 -3.01
C ALA A 168 -8.33 7.15 -1.92
N SER A 169 -7.63 6.63 -0.91
CA SER A 169 -8.27 6.00 0.25
C SER A 169 -9.32 6.90 0.91
N THR A 170 -9.15 8.22 0.84
CA THR A 170 -10.15 9.18 1.37
C THR A 170 -11.47 9.11 0.62
N GLN A 171 -11.44 9.07 -0.71
CA GLN A 171 -12.66 8.92 -1.54
C GLN A 171 -13.36 7.60 -1.25
N ILE A 172 -12.60 6.52 -1.08
CA ILE A 172 -13.12 5.21 -0.71
C ILE A 172 -13.84 5.26 0.64
N ARG A 173 -13.22 5.86 1.68
CA ARG A 173 -13.84 5.98 3.01
C ARG A 173 -15.13 6.82 2.95
N GLN A 174 -15.13 7.90 2.18
CA GLN A 174 -16.34 8.74 1.98
C GLN A 174 -17.46 7.95 1.31
N ALA A 175 -17.16 7.16 0.27
CA ALA A 175 -18.15 6.32 -0.39
C ALA A 175 -18.71 5.25 0.54
N LEU A 176 -17.86 4.58 1.33
CA LEU A 176 -18.27 3.59 2.32
C LEU A 176 -19.18 4.17 3.40
N ALA A 177 -18.86 5.36 3.92
CA ALA A 177 -19.67 6.06 4.92
C ALA A 177 -21.06 6.44 4.39
N LEU A 178 -21.20 6.58 3.05
CA LEU A 178 -22.48 6.82 2.35
C LEU A 178 -23.19 5.51 1.94
N GLY A 179 -22.70 4.36 2.38
CA GLY A 179 -23.24 3.04 2.03
C GLY A 179 -23.01 2.63 0.59
N LYS A 180 -22.09 3.28 -0.14
CA LYS A 180 -21.71 2.94 -1.52
C LYS A 180 -20.59 1.93 -1.55
N GLU A 181 -20.60 1.06 -2.59
CA GLU A 181 -19.47 0.16 -2.89
C GLU A 181 -18.50 0.85 -3.86
N PRO A 182 -17.26 1.17 -3.44
CA PRO A 182 -16.27 1.78 -4.32
C PRO A 182 -15.76 0.76 -5.36
N GLU A 183 -15.76 1.13 -6.65
CA GLU A 183 -15.32 0.22 -7.75
C GLU A 183 -13.87 -0.24 -7.62
N LEU A 184 -12.98 0.65 -7.16
CA LEU A 184 -11.55 0.34 -7.04
C LEU A 184 -11.16 -0.28 -5.69
N LEU A 185 -12.13 -0.73 -4.92
CA LEU A 185 -11.88 -1.51 -3.71
C LEU A 185 -11.89 -3.01 -4.04
N PRO A 186 -10.79 -3.76 -3.82
CA PRO A 186 -10.79 -5.19 -4.09
C PRO A 186 -11.92 -5.92 -3.34
N PRO A 187 -12.63 -6.87 -3.98
CA PRO A 187 -13.75 -7.59 -3.35
C PRO A 187 -13.42 -8.21 -1.99
N VAL A 188 -12.23 -8.79 -1.87
CA VAL A 188 -11.74 -9.39 -0.61
C VAL A 188 -11.56 -8.36 0.50
N VAL A 189 -11.14 -7.14 0.15
CA VAL A 189 -11.00 -6.02 1.11
C VAL A 189 -12.37 -5.51 1.51
N MET A 190 -13.30 -5.39 0.56
CA MET A 190 -14.68 -4.98 0.85
C MET A 190 -15.36 -5.95 1.82
N GLU A 191 -15.19 -7.25 1.62
CA GLU A 191 -15.76 -8.25 2.52
C GLU A 191 -15.12 -8.19 3.92
N TYR A 192 -13.79 -8.01 4.00
CA TYR A 192 -13.10 -7.79 5.27
C TYR A 192 -13.69 -6.58 6.03
N ILE A 193 -13.87 -5.45 5.33
CA ILE A 193 -14.45 -4.22 5.88
C ILE A 193 -15.85 -4.49 6.45
N ARG A 194 -16.70 -5.24 5.72
CA ARG A 194 -18.07 -5.57 6.16
C ARG A 194 -18.07 -6.46 7.38
N VAL A 195 -17.27 -7.50 7.39
CA VAL A 195 -17.22 -8.45 8.51
C VAL A 195 -16.70 -7.77 9.76
N CYS A 196 -15.72 -6.87 9.63
CA CYS A 196 -15.15 -6.13 10.77
C CYS A 196 -15.92 -4.86 11.17
N GLY A 197 -16.86 -4.38 10.35
CA GLY A 197 -17.57 -3.13 10.62
C GLY A 197 -16.68 -1.90 10.56
N LEU A 198 -15.81 -1.82 9.54
CA LEU A 198 -14.85 -0.72 9.40
C LEU A 198 -15.44 0.44 8.56
N TYR A 199 -14.92 1.65 8.75
CA TYR A 199 -15.24 2.85 7.97
C TYR A 199 -16.72 3.23 7.95
N GLY A 200 -17.45 2.96 9.05
CA GLY A 200 -18.89 3.24 9.15
C GLY A 200 -19.79 2.21 8.47
N VAL A 201 -19.21 1.15 7.90
CA VAL A 201 -19.99 0.02 7.39
C VAL A 201 -20.49 -0.82 8.55
N GLU A 202 -21.81 -1.00 8.65
CA GLU A 202 -22.41 -1.79 9.71
C GLU A 202 -22.07 -3.27 9.54
N SER A 203 -21.50 -3.88 10.58
CA SER A 203 -21.27 -5.33 10.61
C SER A 203 -22.55 -6.06 10.98
N ARG A 204 -22.99 -6.97 10.11
CA ARG A 204 -24.14 -7.86 10.38
C ARG A 204 -23.75 -9.13 11.16
N LEU A 205 -22.47 -9.34 11.40
CA LEU A 205 -21.94 -10.52 12.08
C LEU A 205 -21.46 -10.16 13.48
N HIS A 206 -22.22 -10.55 14.51
CA HIS A 206 -21.94 -10.19 15.91
C HIS A 206 -20.55 -10.61 16.42
N LEU A 207 -19.93 -11.63 15.80
CA LEU A 207 -18.60 -12.16 16.12
C LEU A 207 -17.64 -12.18 14.91
N GLY A 208 -17.95 -11.39 13.87
CA GLY A 208 -17.23 -11.45 12.62
C GLY A 208 -15.72 -11.20 12.75
N ARG A 209 -15.33 -10.20 13.56
CA ARG A 209 -13.91 -9.88 13.81
C ARG A 209 -13.19 -11.03 14.53
N THR A 210 -13.83 -11.67 15.50
CA THR A 210 -13.26 -12.83 16.22
C THR A 210 -13.06 -14.01 15.28
N TRP A 211 -14.07 -14.34 14.46
CA TRP A 211 -13.97 -15.42 13.49
C TRP A 211 -12.91 -15.16 12.42
N LEU A 212 -12.81 -13.94 11.89
CA LEU A 212 -11.75 -13.60 10.96
C LEU A 212 -10.37 -13.73 11.60
N GLY A 213 -10.22 -13.37 12.87
CA GLY A 213 -8.99 -13.59 13.61
C GLY A 213 -8.61 -15.08 13.67
N GLN A 214 -9.55 -15.93 14.03
CA GLN A 214 -9.35 -17.39 14.08
C GLN A 214 -9.02 -17.97 12.70
N LEU A 215 -9.72 -17.55 11.66
CA LEU A 215 -9.44 -17.97 10.27
C LEU A 215 -8.07 -17.50 9.80
N TRP A 216 -7.66 -16.29 10.18
CA TRP A 216 -6.34 -15.75 9.87
C TRP A 216 -5.21 -16.62 10.44
N GLU A 217 -5.35 -17.06 11.71
CA GLU A 217 -4.36 -17.93 12.36
C GLU A 217 -4.37 -19.36 11.82
N ALA A 218 -5.54 -19.85 11.37
CA ALA A 218 -5.72 -21.25 10.95
C ALA A 218 -5.39 -21.47 9.45
N LEU A 219 -5.48 -20.46 8.60
CA LEU A 219 -5.38 -20.61 7.16
C LEU A 219 -4.10 -19.97 6.61
N SER A 220 -3.60 -20.51 5.48
CA SER A 220 -2.61 -19.78 4.69
C SER A 220 -3.25 -18.51 4.11
N LEU A 221 -2.43 -17.49 3.84
CA LEU A 221 -2.88 -16.21 3.28
C LEU A 221 -3.76 -16.38 2.03
N LYS A 222 -3.36 -17.26 1.11
CA LYS A 222 -4.14 -17.54 -0.11
C LYS A 222 -5.51 -18.13 0.20
N ARG A 223 -5.60 -19.05 1.16
CA ARG A 223 -6.88 -19.66 1.58
C ARG A 223 -7.76 -18.65 2.32
N PHE A 224 -7.20 -17.82 3.18
CA PHE A 224 -7.92 -16.76 3.86
C PHE A 224 -8.53 -15.78 2.86
N ALA A 225 -7.74 -15.25 1.91
CA ALA A 225 -8.22 -14.35 0.88
C ALA A 225 -9.27 -15.02 -0.05
N HIS A 226 -9.07 -16.30 -0.38
CA HIS A 226 -10.07 -17.07 -1.15
C HIS A 226 -11.41 -17.16 -0.40
N SER A 227 -11.39 -17.46 0.89
CA SER A 227 -12.61 -17.55 1.72
C SER A 227 -13.38 -16.22 1.75
N LEU A 228 -12.67 -15.08 1.86
CA LEU A 228 -13.29 -13.75 1.76
C LEU A 228 -13.92 -13.51 0.37
N GLY A 229 -13.22 -13.89 -0.71
CA GLY A 229 -13.72 -13.78 -2.08
C GLY A 229 -14.98 -14.62 -2.33
N VAL A 230 -15.02 -15.83 -1.80
CA VAL A 230 -16.20 -16.71 -1.85
C VAL A 230 -17.38 -16.08 -1.10
N ALA A 231 -17.15 -15.59 0.11
CA ALA A 231 -18.18 -14.91 0.92
C ALA A 231 -18.74 -13.68 0.21
N PHE A 232 -17.88 -12.86 -0.41
CA PHE A 232 -18.28 -11.70 -1.21
C PHE A 232 -19.19 -12.12 -2.38
N THR A 233 -18.79 -13.14 -3.15
CA THR A 233 -19.55 -13.63 -4.31
C THR A 233 -20.89 -14.22 -3.90
N ALA A 234 -20.91 -15.09 -2.88
CA ALA A 234 -22.13 -15.69 -2.36
C ALA A 234 -23.14 -14.65 -1.91
N ARG A 235 -22.67 -13.61 -1.21
CA ARG A 235 -23.53 -12.51 -0.76
C ARG A 235 -24.11 -11.71 -1.94
N ARG A 236 -23.34 -11.45 -2.99
CA ARG A 236 -23.85 -10.75 -4.18
C ARG A 236 -24.92 -11.57 -4.91
N LEU A 237 -24.73 -12.88 -5.02
CA LEU A 237 -25.71 -13.78 -5.62
C LEU A 237 -27.02 -13.87 -4.80
N ALA A 238 -26.94 -13.76 -3.48
CA ALA A 238 -28.11 -13.77 -2.61
C ALA A 238 -28.93 -12.45 -2.65
N LEU A 239 -28.44 -11.41 -3.29
CA LEU A 239 -29.11 -10.12 -3.48
C LEU A 239 -29.75 -9.97 -4.88
N LEU A 240 -29.56 -10.94 -5.78
CA LEU A 240 -30.20 -11.05 -7.09
C LEU A 240 -31.51 -11.81 -7.00
#